data_5901c4826addf2441df85022fd652d3c
#
_entry.id   5901c4826addf2441df85022fd652d3c
#
_cell.length_a   1.000
_cell.length_b   1.000
_cell.length_c   1.000
_cell.angle_alpha   90.00
_cell.angle_beta   90.00
_cell.angle_gamma   90.00
#
_symmetry.space_group_name_H-M   'P 1'
#
loop_
_entity.id
_entity.type
_entity.pdbx_description
1 polymer ?
#
loop_
_entity_poly.entity_id
_entity_poly.type
_entity_poly.pdbx_seq_one_letter_code
_entity_poly.pdbx_strand_id
1 'polypeptide(L)'
;MGCSAQTPSSGTAPSKAAPAASSLPASTAAGSPAPSGELAQQIDRQVRAHYSLPPEVTLLLSNLRPSEFPNYDELTITFVSAEKKQPYDFMLSRDHKTLLRVTKLDLGKDPYAETMKKIDVSGRPTRGNKDAKVVLVNYDDFECPFCARMHATLFPEIFKEYGDRVLIIYKDYPLEDLHPWALHAAIDANCLAAQSVEAYWEYADYLHANQRAVSSKGTNGENAELDRLASQQGLVHKVDEPKLQACIKAQDDKAVRASLKEGDDLGVNATPALFVNGHKLDGAVPIDEVRETIDEALKDAGVAPPEHKAASADAKAPAATPSK
;
A
#
# COMPACT_ATOMS: atom_id res chain seq x y z
N MET A 1 -6.45 -53.88 16.98
CA MET A 1 -7.58 -52.97 17.26
C MET A 1 -7.00 -51.60 17.53
N GLY A 2 -7.10 -50.70 16.59
CA GLY A 2 -6.58 -49.35 16.71
C GLY A 2 -7.31 -48.47 15.71
N CYS A 3 -8.28 -47.66 16.17
CA CYS A 3 -9.00 -46.71 15.35
C CYS A 3 -8.14 -45.49 15.04
N SER A 4 -7.90 -45.25 13.76
CA SER A 4 -7.36 -44.00 13.26
C SER A 4 -8.51 -43.00 13.09
N ALA A 5 -8.44 -41.87 13.80
CA ALA A 5 -9.33 -40.75 13.59
C ALA A 5 -8.72 -39.83 12.52
N GLN A 6 -9.41 -39.66 11.41
CA GLN A 6 -9.09 -38.68 10.39
C GLN A 6 -9.71 -37.33 10.78
N THR A 7 -8.89 -36.32 10.86
CA THR A 7 -9.33 -34.90 10.98
C THR A 7 -9.68 -34.34 9.59
N PRO A 8 -10.76 -33.61 9.42
CA PRO A 8 -11.07 -32.98 8.14
C PRO A 8 -10.23 -31.72 7.92
N SER A 9 -9.61 -31.64 6.75
CA SER A 9 -8.93 -30.48 6.20
C SER A 9 -9.93 -29.33 5.98
N SER A 10 -9.73 -28.22 6.67
CA SER A 10 -10.45 -26.97 6.43
C SER A 10 -9.88 -26.29 5.18
N GLY A 11 -10.61 -26.38 4.08
CA GLY A 11 -10.34 -25.61 2.87
C GLY A 11 -10.64 -24.14 3.10
N THR A 12 -9.62 -23.31 3.02
CA THR A 12 -9.72 -21.84 3.04
C THR A 12 -10.31 -21.38 1.71
N ALA A 13 -11.50 -20.80 1.73
CA ALA A 13 -12.08 -20.15 0.55
C ALA A 13 -11.35 -18.81 0.29
N PRO A 14 -11.14 -18.41 -0.98
CA PRO A 14 -10.51 -17.14 -1.29
C PRO A 14 -11.41 -15.97 -0.86
N SER A 15 -10.92 -15.10 -0.01
CA SER A 15 -11.54 -13.84 0.36
C SER A 15 -11.65 -12.94 -0.88
N LYS A 16 -12.86 -12.64 -1.32
CA LYS A 16 -13.08 -11.58 -2.30
C LYS A 16 -12.88 -10.24 -1.60
N ALA A 17 -11.73 -9.63 -1.84
CA ALA A 17 -11.45 -8.28 -1.39
C ALA A 17 -12.51 -7.30 -1.90
N ALA A 18 -13.08 -6.50 -1.00
CA ALA A 18 -13.95 -5.39 -1.38
C ALA A 18 -13.08 -4.26 -1.96
N PRO A 19 -13.45 -3.66 -3.11
CA PRO A 19 -12.69 -2.55 -3.65
C PRO A 19 -12.77 -1.33 -2.74
N ALA A 20 -11.64 -0.62 -2.60
CA ALA A 20 -11.52 0.61 -1.83
C ALA A 20 -12.53 1.67 -2.24
N ALA A 21 -13.12 2.36 -1.26
CA ALA A 21 -14.12 3.38 -1.51
C ALA A 21 -13.46 4.73 -1.79
N SER A 22 -13.83 5.35 -2.91
CA SER A 22 -13.49 6.74 -3.23
C SER A 22 -14.39 7.68 -2.41
N SER A 23 -13.80 8.51 -1.56
CA SER A 23 -14.53 9.51 -0.76
C SER A 23 -14.84 10.73 -1.61
N LEU A 24 -16.13 10.97 -1.87
CA LEU A 24 -16.61 12.26 -2.37
C LEU A 24 -16.75 13.26 -1.21
N PRO A 25 -16.57 14.58 -1.44
CA PRO A 25 -16.80 15.58 -0.42
C PRO A 25 -18.28 15.59 0.00
N ALA A 26 -18.51 15.58 1.30
CA ALA A 26 -19.84 15.63 1.89
C ALA A 26 -20.55 16.92 1.50
N SER A 27 -21.52 16.81 0.59
CA SER A 27 -22.49 17.87 0.35
C SER A 27 -23.49 17.88 1.52
N THR A 28 -23.48 18.91 2.35
CA THR A 28 -24.47 19.18 3.39
C THR A 28 -25.76 19.68 2.75
N ALA A 29 -26.60 18.79 2.22
CA ALA A 29 -27.98 19.09 1.87
C ALA A 29 -28.91 18.38 2.86
N ALA A 30 -29.90 19.09 3.37
CA ALA A 30 -30.92 18.60 4.32
C ALA A 30 -31.51 17.28 3.80
N GLY A 31 -31.44 16.24 4.63
CA GLY A 31 -31.75 14.87 4.24
C GLY A 31 -33.19 14.69 3.74
N SER A 32 -33.33 14.19 2.52
CA SER A 32 -34.58 13.58 2.06
C SER A 32 -34.89 12.32 2.87
N PRO A 33 -36.14 11.94 3.06
CA PRO A 33 -36.52 10.82 3.91
C PRO A 33 -35.89 9.52 3.40
N ALA A 34 -35.35 8.76 4.33
CA ALA A 34 -34.81 7.42 4.04
C ALA A 34 -35.97 6.46 3.71
N PRO A 35 -35.72 5.38 2.93
CA PRO A 35 -36.68 4.30 2.79
C PRO A 35 -37.08 3.76 4.17
N SER A 36 -38.38 3.52 4.38
CA SER A 36 -38.92 3.04 5.66
C SER A 36 -39.85 1.84 5.45
N GLY A 37 -40.22 1.19 6.53
CA GLY A 37 -41.16 0.07 6.50
C GLY A 37 -40.64 -1.15 5.73
N GLU A 38 -41.50 -1.74 4.92
CA GLU A 38 -41.24 -3.00 4.19
C GLU A 38 -40.07 -2.86 3.20
N LEU A 39 -39.99 -1.73 2.49
CA LEU A 39 -38.90 -1.46 1.55
C LEU A 39 -37.53 -1.45 2.24
N ALA A 40 -37.40 -0.81 3.39
CA ALA A 40 -36.17 -0.80 4.15
C ALA A 40 -35.74 -2.22 4.60
N GLN A 41 -36.71 -3.03 5.02
CA GLN A 41 -36.48 -4.43 5.39
C GLN A 41 -36.05 -5.29 4.20
N GLN A 42 -36.65 -5.07 3.01
CA GLN A 42 -36.24 -5.76 1.79
C GLN A 42 -34.80 -5.39 1.39
N ILE A 43 -34.46 -4.11 1.42
CA ILE A 43 -33.10 -3.63 1.14
C ILE A 43 -32.12 -4.24 2.13
N ASP A 44 -32.39 -4.18 3.44
CA ASP A 44 -31.53 -4.74 4.48
C ASP A 44 -31.27 -6.23 4.23
N ARG A 45 -32.32 -7.01 3.98
CA ARG A 45 -32.21 -8.45 3.70
C ARG A 45 -31.34 -8.75 2.47
N GLN A 46 -31.57 -8.04 1.36
CA GLN A 46 -30.83 -8.26 0.12
C GLN A 46 -29.37 -7.85 0.24
N VAL A 47 -29.09 -6.71 0.87
CA VAL A 47 -27.72 -6.21 1.09
C VAL A 47 -26.95 -7.17 2.02
N ARG A 48 -27.55 -7.60 3.13
CA ARG A 48 -26.93 -8.58 4.03
C ARG A 48 -26.59 -9.88 3.34
N ALA A 49 -27.53 -10.41 2.57
CA ALA A 49 -27.33 -11.67 1.85
C ALA A 49 -26.23 -11.56 0.79
N HIS A 50 -26.23 -10.45 0.03
CA HIS A 50 -25.27 -10.24 -1.05
C HIS A 50 -23.82 -10.05 -0.55
N TYR A 51 -23.65 -9.33 0.55
CA TYR A 51 -22.32 -9.03 1.13
C TYR A 51 -21.93 -9.98 2.27
N SER A 52 -22.76 -10.98 2.59
CA SER A 52 -22.53 -11.92 3.70
C SER A 52 -22.24 -11.19 5.03
N LEU A 53 -23.02 -10.12 5.31
CA LEU A 53 -22.77 -9.27 6.47
C LEU A 53 -23.15 -10.00 7.78
N PRO A 54 -22.28 -9.96 8.79
CA PRO A 54 -22.57 -10.53 10.09
C PRO A 54 -23.66 -9.70 10.84
N PRO A 55 -24.36 -10.30 11.81
CA PRO A 55 -25.50 -9.67 12.50
C PRO A 55 -25.16 -8.34 13.19
N GLU A 56 -23.94 -8.16 13.66
CA GLU A 56 -23.46 -6.98 14.37
C GLU A 56 -23.27 -5.75 13.47
N VAL A 57 -23.24 -5.92 12.16
CA VAL A 57 -23.20 -4.80 11.21
C VAL A 57 -24.58 -4.20 11.05
N THR A 58 -24.72 -2.92 11.35
CA THR A 58 -25.99 -2.16 11.14
C THR A 58 -25.95 -1.46 9.79
N LEU A 59 -27.07 -1.52 9.05
CA LEU A 59 -27.24 -0.78 7.80
C LEU A 59 -28.09 0.47 8.05
N LEU A 60 -27.53 1.65 7.76
CA LEU A 60 -28.26 2.92 7.84
C LEU A 60 -28.54 3.41 6.43
N LEU A 61 -29.84 3.53 6.10
CA LEU A 61 -30.29 4.07 4.83
C LEU A 61 -30.48 5.59 4.97
N SER A 62 -30.00 6.36 3.99
CA SER A 62 -30.09 7.83 3.99
C SER A 62 -30.04 8.38 2.57
N ASN A 63 -30.28 9.69 2.43
CA ASN A 63 -30.12 10.45 1.18
C ASN A 63 -30.92 9.88 -0.02
N LEU A 64 -32.14 9.42 0.20
CA LEU A 64 -32.99 9.05 -0.94
C LEU A 64 -33.38 10.32 -1.69
N ARG A 65 -32.95 10.46 -2.95
CA ARG A 65 -33.19 11.63 -3.78
C ARG A 65 -33.19 11.26 -5.26
N PRO A 66 -33.90 12.03 -6.11
CA PRO A 66 -33.87 11.82 -7.56
C PRO A 66 -32.44 11.81 -8.10
N SER A 67 -32.12 10.85 -8.94
CA SER A 67 -30.81 10.74 -9.60
C SER A 67 -30.82 11.39 -10.99
N GLU A 68 -29.64 11.58 -11.56
CA GLU A 68 -29.45 11.96 -12.96
C GLU A 68 -29.87 10.83 -13.93
N PHE A 69 -29.99 9.59 -13.44
CA PHE A 69 -30.38 8.44 -14.26
C PHE A 69 -31.90 8.26 -14.26
N PRO A 70 -32.54 8.22 -15.44
CA PRO A 70 -33.99 7.99 -15.54
C PRO A 70 -34.44 6.72 -14.81
N ASN A 71 -35.54 6.81 -14.08
CA ASN A 71 -36.17 5.70 -13.33
C ASN A 71 -35.40 5.19 -12.12
N TYR A 72 -34.38 5.89 -11.67
CA TYR A 72 -33.64 5.57 -10.44
C TYR A 72 -33.56 6.78 -9.51
N ASP A 73 -33.52 6.50 -8.23
CA ASP A 73 -33.26 7.45 -7.18
C ASP A 73 -31.93 7.07 -6.48
N GLU A 74 -31.12 8.06 -6.10
CA GLU A 74 -29.91 7.86 -5.34
C GLU A 74 -30.24 7.49 -3.89
N LEU A 75 -29.52 6.53 -3.33
CA LEU A 75 -29.65 6.07 -1.95
C LEU A 75 -28.26 5.80 -1.37
N THR A 76 -27.96 6.37 -0.21
CA THR A 76 -26.75 6.03 0.53
C THR A 76 -27.05 4.95 1.57
N ILE A 77 -26.30 3.85 1.57
CA ILE A 77 -26.35 2.81 2.60
C ILE A 77 -25.03 2.83 3.35
N THR A 78 -25.07 3.19 4.63
CA THR A 78 -23.89 3.19 5.49
C THR A 78 -23.81 1.89 6.28
N PHE A 79 -22.72 1.15 6.12
CA PHE A 79 -22.42 -0.05 6.90
C PHE A 79 -21.71 0.39 8.17
N VAL A 80 -22.28 0.07 9.32
CA VAL A 80 -21.77 0.45 10.65
C VAL A 80 -21.38 -0.79 11.41
N SER A 81 -20.08 -0.91 11.72
CA SER A 81 -19.53 -1.88 12.65
C SER A 81 -19.00 -1.17 13.90
N ALA A 82 -18.51 -1.91 14.90
CA ALA A 82 -17.91 -1.34 16.11
C ALA A 82 -16.72 -0.41 15.82
N GLU A 83 -15.96 -0.69 14.76
CA GLU A 83 -14.72 -0.01 14.40
C GLU A 83 -14.87 1.00 13.27
N LYS A 84 -15.87 0.83 12.39
CA LYS A 84 -15.94 1.59 11.13
C LYS A 84 -17.36 1.92 10.70
N LYS A 85 -17.52 3.15 10.15
CA LYS A 85 -18.72 3.56 9.40
C LYS A 85 -18.33 3.79 7.95
N GLN A 86 -18.92 3.02 7.04
CA GLN A 86 -18.56 3.05 5.63
C GLN A 86 -19.82 3.31 4.78
N PRO A 87 -19.98 4.52 4.19
CA PRO A 87 -21.08 4.82 3.28
C PRO A 87 -20.79 4.25 1.88
N TYR A 88 -21.87 3.81 1.22
CA TYR A 88 -21.86 3.36 -0.16
C TYR A 88 -23.03 3.92 -0.91
N ASP A 89 -22.81 4.31 -2.17
CA ASP A 89 -23.85 4.84 -3.04
C ASP A 89 -24.53 3.71 -3.81
N PHE A 90 -25.86 3.75 -3.77
CA PHE A 90 -26.73 2.84 -4.47
C PHE A 90 -27.73 3.62 -5.33
N MET A 91 -28.27 2.95 -6.32
CA MET A 91 -29.41 3.42 -7.13
C MET A 91 -30.57 2.49 -6.89
N LEU A 92 -31.69 3.04 -6.39
CA LEU A 92 -32.94 2.33 -6.20
C LEU A 92 -33.85 2.65 -7.39
N SER A 93 -34.34 1.61 -8.09
CA SER A 93 -35.36 1.83 -9.13
C SER A 93 -36.63 2.35 -8.52
N ARG A 94 -37.36 3.25 -9.25
CA ARG A 94 -38.60 3.85 -8.77
C ARG A 94 -39.74 2.86 -8.59
N ASP A 95 -39.65 1.70 -9.24
CA ASP A 95 -40.58 0.58 -9.01
C ASP A 95 -40.20 -0.28 -7.81
N HIS A 96 -39.12 0.07 -7.11
CA HIS A 96 -38.54 -0.58 -5.92
C HIS A 96 -38.16 -2.06 -6.12
N LYS A 97 -37.91 -2.49 -7.36
CA LYS A 97 -37.54 -3.90 -7.65
C LYS A 97 -36.05 -4.13 -7.82
N THR A 98 -35.31 -3.07 -8.09
CA THR A 98 -33.87 -3.18 -8.41
C THR A 98 -33.04 -2.23 -7.54
N LEU A 99 -32.02 -2.77 -6.90
CA LEU A 99 -30.99 -2.01 -6.19
C LEU A 99 -29.66 -2.23 -6.88
N LEU A 100 -29.04 -1.16 -7.39
CA LEU A 100 -27.73 -1.18 -8.04
C LEU A 100 -26.72 -0.52 -7.11
N ARG A 101 -25.55 -1.13 -6.94
CA ARG A 101 -24.41 -0.42 -6.37
C ARG A 101 -23.66 0.25 -7.52
N VAL A 102 -23.41 1.55 -7.39
CA VAL A 102 -22.75 2.34 -8.42
C VAL A 102 -21.45 2.94 -7.89
N THR A 103 -20.47 3.05 -8.78
CA THR A 103 -19.24 3.81 -8.55
C THR A 103 -19.16 4.86 -9.65
N LYS A 104 -19.13 6.13 -9.26
CA LYS A 104 -19.00 7.24 -10.20
C LYS A 104 -17.50 7.48 -10.44
N LEU A 105 -17.06 7.32 -11.67
CA LEU A 105 -15.71 7.62 -12.11
C LEU A 105 -15.74 8.95 -12.87
N ASP A 106 -14.91 9.89 -12.47
CA ASP A 106 -14.75 11.17 -13.16
C ASP A 106 -13.70 10.99 -14.26
N LEU A 107 -14.16 10.78 -15.49
CA LEU A 107 -13.30 10.59 -16.64
C LEU A 107 -12.49 11.86 -17.04
N GLY A 108 -12.82 13.01 -16.45
CA GLY A 108 -12.08 14.25 -16.64
C GLY A 108 -10.85 14.37 -15.72
N LYS A 109 -10.65 13.42 -14.80
CA LYS A 109 -9.51 13.39 -13.87
C LYS A 109 -8.61 12.21 -14.14
N ASP A 110 -7.33 12.46 -14.03
CA ASP A 110 -6.33 11.41 -14.00
C ASP A 110 -6.34 10.72 -12.60
N PRO A 111 -6.74 9.44 -12.50
CA PRO A 111 -6.82 8.74 -11.23
C PRO A 111 -5.45 8.56 -10.56
N TYR A 112 -4.39 8.46 -11.35
CA TYR A 112 -3.03 8.29 -10.84
C TYR A 112 -2.51 9.60 -10.24
N ALA A 113 -2.74 10.73 -10.92
CA ALA A 113 -2.41 12.04 -10.37
C ALA A 113 -3.17 12.33 -9.06
N GLU A 114 -4.46 11.93 -8.97
CA GLU A 114 -5.23 12.06 -7.74
C GLU A 114 -4.70 11.15 -6.61
N THR A 115 -4.19 9.97 -6.96
CA THR A 115 -3.53 9.07 -5.99
C THR A 115 -2.21 9.68 -5.52
N MET A 116 -1.37 10.16 -6.45
CA MET A 116 -0.07 10.78 -6.10
C MET A 116 -0.21 11.98 -5.17
N LYS A 117 -1.26 12.80 -5.31
CA LYS A 117 -1.56 13.92 -4.40
C LYS A 117 -1.82 13.50 -2.95
N LYS A 118 -2.21 12.27 -2.71
CA LYS A 118 -2.49 11.74 -1.36
C LYS A 118 -1.24 11.21 -0.69
N ILE A 119 -0.15 11.02 -1.42
CA ILE A 119 1.12 10.52 -0.90
C ILE A 119 1.95 11.71 -0.42
N ASP A 120 2.20 11.78 0.89
CA ASP A 120 3.12 12.77 1.44
C ASP A 120 4.56 12.32 1.26
N VAL A 121 5.26 12.95 0.32
CA VAL A 121 6.67 12.68 0.02
C VAL A 121 7.62 13.67 0.68
N SER A 122 7.09 14.64 1.46
CA SER A 122 7.91 15.68 2.09
C SER A 122 8.89 15.09 3.11
N GLY A 123 10.14 15.53 3.03
CA GLY A 123 11.20 15.09 3.93
C GLY A 123 11.60 13.61 3.84
N ARG A 124 11.05 12.87 2.86
CA ARG A 124 11.39 11.45 2.69
C ARG A 124 12.73 11.25 1.99
N PRO A 125 13.46 10.17 2.30
CA PRO A 125 14.72 9.87 1.62
C PRO A 125 14.47 9.59 0.14
N THR A 126 15.28 10.22 -0.69
CA THR A 126 15.17 10.14 -2.15
C THR A 126 16.46 9.65 -2.78
N ARG A 127 16.37 8.90 -3.87
CA ARG A 127 17.51 8.49 -4.72
C ARG A 127 17.15 8.72 -6.18
N GLY A 128 18.03 9.34 -6.94
CA GLY A 128 17.83 9.72 -8.34
C GLY A 128 17.71 11.23 -8.53
N ASN A 129 17.17 11.64 -9.67
CA ASN A 129 17.03 13.05 -10.02
C ASN A 129 15.78 13.69 -9.37
N LYS A 130 15.98 14.69 -8.55
CA LYS A 130 14.89 15.42 -7.86
C LYS A 130 13.94 16.16 -8.81
N ASP A 131 14.41 16.46 -10.03
CA ASP A 131 13.64 17.13 -11.08
C ASP A 131 13.00 16.14 -12.07
N ALA A 132 13.11 14.84 -11.82
CA ALA A 132 12.53 13.80 -12.65
C ALA A 132 11.01 13.96 -12.74
N LYS A 133 10.47 13.68 -13.95
CA LYS A 133 9.03 13.72 -14.19
C LYS A 133 8.30 12.45 -13.75
N VAL A 134 9.06 11.38 -13.55
CA VAL A 134 8.51 10.12 -13.06
C VAL A 134 9.06 9.84 -11.66
N VAL A 135 8.13 9.73 -10.71
CA VAL A 135 8.42 9.50 -9.30
C VAL A 135 7.92 8.10 -8.93
N LEU A 136 8.83 7.30 -8.41
CA LEU A 136 8.56 5.98 -7.87
C LEU A 136 8.51 6.09 -6.34
N VAL A 137 7.35 5.85 -5.74
CA VAL A 137 7.21 5.78 -4.27
C VAL A 137 7.12 4.33 -3.84
N ASN A 138 8.10 3.86 -3.08
CA ASN A 138 8.17 2.50 -2.60
C ASN A 138 7.80 2.43 -1.12
N TYR A 139 6.70 1.77 -0.79
CA TYR A 139 6.36 1.39 0.58
C TYR A 139 7.15 0.13 0.93
N ASP A 140 8.07 0.28 1.87
CA ASP A 140 9.14 -0.66 2.14
C ASP A 140 9.13 -1.16 3.58
N ASP A 141 9.67 -2.37 3.74
CA ASP A 141 9.90 -3.02 5.03
C ASP A 141 11.30 -3.63 5.02
N PHE A 142 12.17 -3.15 5.90
CA PHE A 142 13.57 -3.56 5.95
C PHE A 142 13.79 -5.05 6.25
N GLU A 143 12.83 -5.72 6.85
CA GLU A 143 12.90 -7.15 7.14
C GLU A 143 12.23 -8.02 6.07
N CYS A 144 11.42 -7.43 5.18
CA CYS A 144 10.72 -8.15 4.13
C CYS A 144 11.70 -8.69 3.06
N PRO A 145 11.73 -10.03 2.81
CA PRO A 145 12.65 -10.60 1.82
C PRO A 145 12.31 -10.19 0.38
N PHE A 146 11.05 -9.86 0.11
CA PHE A 146 10.63 -9.35 -1.21
C PHE A 146 11.10 -7.91 -1.43
N CYS A 147 11.11 -7.08 -0.38
CA CYS A 147 11.71 -5.74 -0.41
C CYS A 147 13.22 -5.82 -0.66
N ALA A 148 13.92 -6.69 0.05
CA ALA A 148 15.36 -6.92 -0.18
C ALA A 148 15.65 -7.33 -1.61
N ARG A 149 14.82 -8.19 -2.22
CA ARG A 149 14.96 -8.58 -3.62
C ARG A 149 14.75 -7.38 -4.55
N MET A 150 13.70 -6.60 -4.36
CA MET A 150 13.43 -5.40 -5.16
C MET A 150 14.59 -4.41 -5.06
N HIS A 151 15.10 -4.18 -3.86
CA HIS A 151 16.21 -3.30 -3.60
C HIS A 151 17.50 -3.76 -4.32
N ALA A 152 17.80 -5.06 -4.27
CA ALA A 152 19.02 -5.62 -4.84
C ALA A 152 19.01 -5.78 -6.36
N THR A 153 17.83 -5.96 -6.96
CA THR A 153 17.73 -6.33 -8.39
C THR A 153 17.00 -5.28 -9.22
N LEU A 154 15.79 -4.87 -8.80
CA LEU A 154 14.95 -3.98 -9.59
C LEU A 154 15.55 -2.56 -9.67
N PHE A 155 15.82 -1.94 -8.53
CA PHE A 155 16.22 -0.52 -8.52
C PHE A 155 17.56 -0.26 -9.21
N PRO A 156 18.61 -1.08 -9.06
CA PRO A 156 19.84 -0.91 -9.85
C PRO A 156 19.61 -0.97 -11.36
N GLU A 157 18.75 -1.87 -11.85
CA GLU A 157 18.39 -1.95 -13.25
C GLU A 157 17.60 -0.71 -13.71
N ILE A 158 16.61 -0.27 -12.94
CA ILE A 158 15.84 0.94 -13.23
C ILE A 158 16.74 2.17 -13.32
N PHE A 159 17.66 2.37 -12.36
CA PHE A 159 18.60 3.49 -12.41
C PHE A 159 19.55 3.41 -13.61
N LYS A 160 19.99 2.21 -13.98
CA LYS A 160 20.86 1.99 -15.12
C LYS A 160 20.15 2.32 -16.45
N GLU A 161 18.87 2.01 -16.58
CA GLU A 161 18.10 2.18 -17.80
C GLU A 161 17.51 3.59 -17.94
N TYR A 162 16.95 4.11 -16.86
CA TYR A 162 16.22 5.39 -16.89
C TYR A 162 17.06 6.60 -16.46
N GLY A 163 18.14 6.37 -15.71
CA GLY A 163 19.07 7.41 -15.30
C GLY A 163 18.38 8.56 -14.54
N ASP A 164 18.51 9.78 -15.08
CA ASP A 164 17.96 11.01 -14.53
C ASP A 164 16.46 11.22 -14.81
N ARG A 165 15.79 10.28 -15.49
CA ARG A 165 14.34 10.36 -15.77
C ARG A 165 13.48 9.95 -14.59
N VAL A 166 14.06 9.32 -13.55
CA VAL A 166 13.32 8.79 -12.42
C VAL A 166 13.85 9.30 -11.08
N LEU A 167 12.93 9.43 -10.13
CA LEU A 167 13.21 9.65 -8.72
C LEU A 167 12.58 8.52 -7.91
N ILE A 168 13.33 7.86 -7.03
CA ILE A 168 12.80 6.89 -6.09
C ILE A 168 12.71 7.52 -4.70
N ILE A 169 11.57 7.33 -4.04
CA ILE A 169 11.24 7.79 -2.69
C ILE A 169 10.86 6.58 -1.86
N TYR A 170 11.45 6.44 -0.67
CA TYR A 170 11.07 5.39 0.27
C TYR A 170 10.09 5.89 1.31
N LYS A 171 9.07 5.06 1.56
CA LYS A 171 8.06 5.21 2.61
C LYS A 171 8.12 3.98 3.52
N ASP A 172 7.97 4.20 4.82
CA ASP A 172 8.00 3.12 5.79
C ASP A 172 6.66 2.38 5.81
N TYR A 173 6.70 1.06 5.73
CA TYR A 173 5.53 0.20 5.91
C TYR A 173 5.92 -1.12 6.59
N PRO A 174 6.44 -1.08 7.84
CA PRO A 174 6.84 -2.27 8.59
C PRO A 174 5.63 -3.15 8.94
N LEU A 175 5.70 -4.43 8.60
CA LEU A 175 4.69 -5.45 8.91
C LEU A 175 5.02 -6.13 10.24
N GLU A 176 4.85 -5.43 11.36
CA GLU A 176 5.33 -5.81 12.70
C GLU A 176 4.88 -7.20 13.17
N ASP A 177 3.69 -7.66 12.76
CA ASP A 177 3.18 -8.99 13.10
C ASP A 177 3.98 -10.12 12.43
N LEU A 178 4.69 -9.83 11.33
CA LEU A 178 5.49 -10.76 10.55
C LEU A 178 6.99 -10.51 10.70
N HIS A 179 7.36 -9.26 10.90
CA HIS A 179 8.71 -8.74 10.82
C HIS A 179 9.06 -7.98 12.10
N PRO A 180 9.53 -8.68 13.15
CA PRO A 180 9.64 -8.12 14.51
C PRO A 180 10.62 -6.95 14.67
N TRP A 181 11.66 -6.85 13.84
CA TRP A 181 12.61 -5.73 13.93
C TRP A 181 12.38 -4.61 12.89
N ALA A 182 11.40 -4.77 11.99
CA ALA A 182 11.16 -3.82 10.90
C ALA A 182 10.81 -2.41 11.38
N LEU A 183 9.97 -2.28 12.43
CA LEU A 183 9.61 -0.97 13.00
C LEU A 183 10.84 -0.26 13.57
N HIS A 184 11.64 -0.96 14.37
CA HIS A 184 12.84 -0.40 14.97
C HIS A 184 13.83 0.08 13.89
N ALA A 185 14.05 -0.73 12.86
CA ALA A 185 14.90 -0.37 11.73
C ALA A 185 14.40 0.87 10.98
N ALA A 186 13.09 0.99 10.77
CA ALA A 186 12.48 2.16 10.12
C ALA A 186 12.67 3.44 10.94
N ILE A 187 12.58 3.37 12.27
CA ILE A 187 12.81 4.51 13.17
C ILE A 187 14.28 4.93 13.11
N ASP A 188 15.23 3.99 13.22
CA ASP A 188 16.65 4.29 13.13
C ASP A 188 17.06 4.88 11.78
N ALA A 189 16.48 4.33 10.69
CA ALA A 189 16.67 4.87 9.35
C ALA A 189 16.16 6.32 9.25
N ASN A 190 15.00 6.63 9.82
CA ASN A 190 14.45 7.99 9.85
C ASN A 190 15.31 8.94 10.71
N CYS A 191 15.94 8.46 11.80
CA CYS A 191 16.90 9.23 12.57
C CYS A 191 18.15 9.61 11.75
N LEU A 192 18.61 8.72 10.89
CA LEU A 192 19.70 9.02 9.95
C LEU A 192 19.23 9.99 8.86
N ALA A 193 18.07 9.73 8.22
CA ALA A 193 17.53 10.57 7.17
C ALA A 193 17.34 12.03 7.58
N ALA A 194 17.01 12.28 8.85
CA ALA A 194 16.86 13.62 9.41
C ALA A 194 18.15 14.44 9.41
N GLN A 195 19.31 13.80 9.22
CA GLN A 195 20.62 14.46 9.24
C GLN A 195 21.42 14.23 7.95
N SER A 196 21.33 13.04 7.34
CA SER A 196 22.02 12.70 6.09
C SER A 196 21.22 11.65 5.31
N VAL A 197 20.81 12.02 4.11
CA VAL A 197 20.15 11.11 3.15
C VAL A 197 21.10 10.00 2.71
N GLU A 198 22.40 10.29 2.61
CA GLU A 198 23.42 9.32 2.25
C GLU A 198 23.57 8.25 3.35
N ALA A 199 23.61 8.66 4.63
CA ALA A 199 23.65 7.75 5.76
C ALA A 199 22.41 6.83 5.79
N TYR A 200 21.23 7.39 5.51
CA TYR A 200 20.00 6.60 5.36
C TYR A 200 20.16 5.52 4.29
N TRP A 201 20.65 5.88 3.09
CA TRP A 201 20.72 4.93 1.99
C TRP A 201 21.77 3.85 2.22
N GLU A 202 22.91 4.17 2.82
CA GLU A 202 23.91 3.15 3.17
C GLU A 202 23.40 2.19 4.25
N TYR A 203 22.62 2.70 5.21
CA TYR A 203 21.94 1.87 6.20
C TYR A 203 20.88 0.97 5.55
N ALA A 204 20.04 1.52 4.68
CA ALA A 204 19.01 0.79 3.94
C ALA A 204 19.62 -0.30 3.05
N ASP A 205 20.66 0.05 2.27
CA ASP A 205 21.39 -0.87 1.40
C ASP A 205 21.98 -2.04 2.22
N TYR A 206 22.58 -1.72 3.38
CA TYR A 206 23.13 -2.73 4.27
C TYR A 206 22.06 -3.67 4.84
N LEU A 207 20.96 -3.12 5.36
CA LEU A 207 19.90 -3.93 5.95
C LEU A 207 19.29 -4.89 4.93
N HIS A 208 18.92 -4.42 3.75
CA HIS A 208 18.35 -5.28 2.70
C HIS A 208 19.33 -6.37 2.24
N ALA A 209 20.63 -6.06 2.21
CA ALA A 209 21.64 -7.06 1.83
C ALA A 209 21.93 -8.08 2.95
N ASN A 210 21.63 -7.76 4.21
CA ASN A 210 22.09 -8.51 5.38
C ASN A 210 20.98 -8.89 6.37
N GLN A 211 19.72 -8.98 5.94
CA GLN A 211 18.56 -9.33 6.81
C GLN A 211 18.86 -10.51 7.73
N ARG A 212 19.42 -11.60 7.18
CA ARG A 212 19.76 -12.81 7.95
C ARG A 212 20.80 -12.55 9.06
N ALA A 213 21.74 -11.64 8.83
CA ALA A 213 22.75 -11.30 9.83
C ALA A 213 22.15 -10.55 11.02
N VAL A 214 21.16 -9.68 10.78
CA VAL A 214 20.38 -9.00 11.82
C VAL A 214 19.53 -10.02 12.57
N SER A 215 18.67 -10.79 11.88
CA SER A 215 17.77 -11.79 12.49
C SER A 215 18.54 -12.88 13.27
N SER A 216 19.81 -13.17 12.91
CA SER A 216 20.64 -14.15 13.64
C SER A 216 21.04 -13.69 15.05
N LYS A 217 20.83 -12.41 15.41
CA LYS A 217 21.12 -11.88 16.76
C LYS A 217 20.05 -12.32 17.77
N GLY A 218 18.90 -12.79 17.29
CA GLY A 218 17.76 -13.19 18.10
C GLY A 218 17.02 -12.01 18.70
N THR A 219 15.81 -12.25 19.16
CA THR A 219 14.82 -11.23 19.59
C THR A 219 15.36 -10.17 20.57
N ASN A 220 16.39 -10.49 21.36
CA ASN A 220 17.00 -9.54 22.31
C ASN A 220 18.24 -8.84 21.75
N GLY A 221 18.75 -9.21 20.59
CA GLY A 221 19.97 -8.68 20.01
C GLY A 221 19.78 -7.90 18.73
N GLU A 222 18.65 -8.05 18.06
CA GLU A 222 18.33 -7.40 16.79
C GLU A 222 18.33 -5.88 16.92
N ASN A 223 17.58 -5.33 17.86
CA ASN A 223 17.50 -3.88 18.07
C ASN A 223 18.88 -3.27 18.43
N ALA A 224 19.63 -3.92 19.31
CA ALA A 224 20.97 -3.44 19.66
C ALA A 224 21.93 -3.47 18.45
N GLU A 225 21.77 -4.43 17.54
CA GLU A 225 22.56 -4.48 16.30
C GLU A 225 22.12 -3.38 15.33
N LEU A 226 20.82 -3.08 15.23
CA LEU A 226 20.28 -1.99 14.42
C LEU A 226 20.81 -0.63 14.91
N ASP A 227 20.70 -0.35 16.23
CA ASP A 227 21.26 0.86 16.86
C ASP A 227 22.77 1.01 16.55
N ARG A 228 23.52 -0.10 16.67
CA ARG A 228 24.95 -0.12 16.38
C ARG A 228 25.25 0.20 14.91
N LEU A 229 24.48 -0.38 14.00
CA LEU A 229 24.63 -0.16 12.56
C LEU A 229 24.29 1.29 12.20
N ALA A 230 23.18 1.83 12.74
CA ALA A 230 22.78 3.22 12.54
C ALA A 230 23.86 4.18 13.07
N SER A 231 24.40 3.93 14.28
CA SER A 231 25.49 4.72 14.84
C SER A 231 26.74 4.67 13.97
N GLN A 232 27.07 3.50 13.40
CA GLN A 232 28.21 3.34 12.50
C GLN A 232 28.04 4.18 11.23
N GLN A 233 26.86 4.19 10.63
CA GLN A 233 26.57 5.02 9.45
C GLN A 233 26.60 6.51 9.82
N GLY A 234 26.10 6.87 10.99
CA GLY A 234 26.18 8.24 11.50
C GLY A 234 27.63 8.75 11.62
N LEU A 235 28.53 7.91 12.10
CA LEU A 235 29.98 8.23 12.19
C LEU A 235 30.61 8.40 10.81
N VAL A 236 30.32 7.51 9.86
CA VAL A 236 30.85 7.56 8.48
C VAL A 236 30.43 8.87 7.80
N HIS A 237 29.18 9.27 7.96
CA HIS A 237 28.60 10.47 7.35
C HIS A 237 28.72 11.74 8.20
N LYS A 238 29.42 11.66 9.35
CA LYS A 238 29.73 12.80 10.24
C LYS A 238 28.47 13.56 10.69
N VAL A 239 27.40 12.84 10.99
CA VAL A 239 26.19 13.42 11.57
C VAL A 239 26.44 13.88 13.01
N ASP A 240 25.53 14.70 13.57
CA ASP A 240 25.55 15.09 14.97
C ASP A 240 25.26 13.87 15.85
N GLU A 241 26.29 13.22 16.35
CA GLU A 241 26.21 11.97 17.14
C GLU A 241 25.26 12.10 18.35
N PRO A 242 25.33 13.14 19.20
CA PRO A 242 24.38 13.31 20.30
C PRO A 242 22.92 13.36 19.84
N LYS A 243 22.61 14.00 18.72
CA LYS A 243 21.26 14.05 18.18
C LYS A 243 20.81 12.68 17.64
N LEU A 244 21.71 11.98 16.95
CA LEU A 244 21.42 10.63 16.44
C LEU A 244 21.12 9.69 17.61
N GLN A 245 21.97 9.65 18.64
CA GLN A 245 21.77 8.80 19.81
C GLN A 245 20.48 9.13 20.57
N ALA A 246 20.16 10.43 20.71
CA ALA A 246 18.91 10.85 21.33
C ALA A 246 17.68 10.40 20.54
N CYS A 247 17.74 10.44 19.19
CA CYS A 247 16.68 10.00 18.29
C CYS A 247 16.48 8.48 18.36
N ILE A 248 17.57 7.71 18.21
CA ILE A 248 17.56 6.24 18.32
C ILE A 248 17.00 5.81 19.66
N LYS A 249 17.47 6.39 20.75
CA LYS A 249 16.97 6.07 22.10
C LYS A 249 15.51 6.41 22.32
N ALA A 250 15.01 7.46 21.69
CA ALA A 250 13.63 7.91 21.84
C ALA A 250 12.63 6.93 21.22
N GLN A 251 13.01 6.22 20.15
CA GLN A 251 12.15 5.31 19.39
C GLN A 251 10.77 5.90 19.10
N ASP A 252 10.73 7.18 18.64
CA ASP A 252 9.47 7.84 18.28
C ASP A 252 8.94 7.30 16.93
N ASP A 253 7.90 6.52 16.99
CA ASP A 253 7.29 5.81 15.85
C ASP A 253 6.25 6.65 15.08
N LYS A 254 5.96 7.88 15.49
CA LYS A 254 4.87 8.68 14.91
C LYS A 254 4.97 8.85 13.39
N ALA A 255 6.18 9.11 12.87
CA ALA A 255 6.39 9.26 11.42
C ALA A 255 6.15 7.95 10.68
N VAL A 256 6.60 6.82 11.24
CA VAL A 256 6.39 5.49 10.69
C VAL A 256 4.90 5.13 10.73
N ARG A 257 4.21 5.38 11.86
CA ARG A 257 2.75 5.16 11.96
C ARG A 257 1.94 6.02 11.00
N ALA A 258 2.36 7.25 10.77
CA ALA A 258 1.73 8.12 9.77
C ALA A 258 1.89 7.56 8.36
N SER A 259 3.09 7.05 8.01
CA SER A 259 3.36 6.39 6.73
C SER A 259 2.56 5.09 6.55
N LEU A 260 2.48 4.25 7.60
CA LEU A 260 1.62 3.05 7.62
C LEU A 260 0.17 3.40 7.34
N LYS A 261 -0.37 4.37 8.10
CA LYS A 261 -1.76 4.80 7.92
C LYS A 261 -2.03 5.33 6.52
N GLU A 262 -1.12 6.12 5.96
CA GLU A 262 -1.24 6.61 4.59
C GLU A 262 -1.24 5.44 3.58
N GLY A 263 -0.36 4.47 3.75
CA GLY A 263 -0.34 3.26 2.94
C GLY A 263 -1.65 2.49 3.02
N ASP A 264 -2.20 2.29 4.23
CA ASP A 264 -3.51 1.65 4.43
C ASP A 264 -4.64 2.39 3.71
N ASP A 265 -4.66 3.72 3.81
CA ASP A 265 -5.65 4.58 3.14
C ASP A 265 -5.53 4.51 1.60
N LEU A 266 -4.36 4.19 1.07
CA LEU A 266 -4.06 3.93 -0.35
C LEU A 266 -4.26 2.46 -0.74
N GLY A 267 -4.67 1.61 0.19
CA GLY A 267 -4.89 0.18 -0.03
C GLY A 267 -3.61 -0.64 -0.13
N VAL A 268 -2.50 -0.16 0.42
CA VAL A 268 -1.31 -0.99 0.64
C VAL A 268 -1.65 -2.01 1.72
N ASN A 269 -1.38 -3.28 1.49
CA ASN A 269 -1.67 -4.38 2.43
C ASN A 269 -0.55 -5.42 2.48
N ALA A 270 0.52 -5.19 1.74
CA ALA A 270 1.72 -6.01 1.69
C ALA A 270 2.90 -5.17 1.19
N THR A 271 4.12 -5.64 1.46
CA THR A 271 5.35 -5.03 0.96
C THR A 271 6.13 -5.98 0.04
N PRO A 272 6.83 -5.42 -0.94
CA PRO A 272 6.86 -4.02 -1.35
C PRO A 272 5.56 -3.60 -2.04
N ALA A 273 5.21 -2.30 -2.00
CA ALA A 273 4.18 -1.71 -2.85
C ALA A 273 4.78 -0.47 -3.53
N LEU A 274 4.80 -0.49 -4.87
CA LEU A 274 5.42 0.55 -5.66
C LEU A 274 4.35 1.40 -6.36
N PHE A 275 4.46 2.71 -6.25
CA PHE A 275 3.63 3.67 -6.99
C PHE A 275 4.49 4.40 -8.02
N VAL A 276 4.13 4.31 -9.29
CA VAL A 276 4.78 5.05 -10.39
C VAL A 276 3.86 6.21 -10.77
N ASN A 277 4.20 7.43 -10.41
CA ASN A 277 3.32 8.60 -10.55
C ASN A 277 1.88 8.36 -10.05
N GLY A 278 1.73 7.52 -9.02
CA GLY A 278 0.43 7.16 -8.44
C GLY A 278 -0.21 5.89 -9.00
N HIS A 279 0.32 5.30 -10.07
CA HIS A 279 -0.09 3.97 -10.55
C HIS A 279 0.52 2.91 -9.63
N LYS A 280 -0.32 2.17 -8.91
CA LYS A 280 0.09 1.18 -7.90
C LYS A 280 0.43 -0.15 -8.52
N LEU A 281 1.58 -0.68 -8.16
CA LEU A 281 2.04 -2.04 -8.42
C LEU A 281 2.19 -2.78 -7.09
N ASP A 282 1.46 -3.88 -6.91
CA ASP A 282 1.43 -4.62 -5.64
C ASP A 282 2.42 -5.78 -5.63
N GLY A 283 3.24 -5.84 -4.61
CA GLY A 283 4.22 -6.91 -4.41
C GLY A 283 5.48 -6.76 -5.29
N ALA A 284 6.30 -7.79 -5.28
CA ALA A 284 7.52 -7.85 -6.09
C ALA A 284 7.18 -8.26 -7.54
N VAL A 285 6.63 -7.32 -8.30
CA VAL A 285 6.26 -7.53 -9.72
C VAL A 285 7.50 -7.73 -10.62
N PRO A 286 7.34 -8.37 -11.79
CA PRO A 286 8.41 -8.48 -12.78
C PRO A 286 8.92 -7.12 -13.24
N ILE A 287 10.22 -7.03 -13.53
CA ILE A 287 10.84 -5.76 -13.97
C ILE A 287 10.19 -5.21 -15.24
N ASP A 288 9.72 -6.08 -16.13
CA ASP A 288 9.10 -5.65 -17.39
C ASP A 288 7.78 -4.91 -17.15
N GLU A 289 6.99 -5.31 -16.15
CA GLU A 289 5.78 -4.60 -15.75
C GLU A 289 6.12 -3.21 -15.18
N VAL A 290 7.19 -3.10 -14.38
CA VAL A 290 7.68 -1.81 -13.87
C VAL A 290 8.17 -0.92 -15.02
N ARG A 291 8.88 -1.48 -16.00
CA ARG A 291 9.33 -0.77 -17.22
C ARG A 291 8.15 -0.21 -18.01
N GLU A 292 7.17 -1.06 -18.31
CA GLU A 292 5.96 -0.63 -19.02
C GLU A 292 5.27 0.54 -18.31
N THR A 293 5.12 0.45 -16.98
CA THR A 293 4.48 1.51 -16.20
C THR A 293 5.31 2.80 -16.17
N ILE A 294 6.63 2.71 -16.07
CA ILE A 294 7.52 3.89 -16.14
C ILE A 294 7.48 4.52 -17.53
N ASP A 295 7.49 3.70 -18.59
CA ASP A 295 7.44 4.17 -19.97
C ASP A 295 6.13 4.90 -20.29
N GLU A 296 4.99 4.39 -19.78
CA GLU A 296 3.71 5.06 -19.89
C GLU A 296 3.74 6.42 -19.16
N ALA A 297 4.21 6.43 -17.91
CA ALA A 297 4.33 7.66 -17.13
C ALA A 297 5.27 8.69 -17.77
N LEU A 298 6.35 8.26 -18.44
CA LEU A 298 7.24 9.14 -19.19
C LEU A 298 6.53 9.74 -20.41
N LYS A 299 5.80 8.92 -21.18
CA LYS A 299 5.03 9.37 -22.35
C LYS A 299 3.98 10.41 -21.95
N ASP A 300 3.25 10.14 -20.86
CA ASP A 300 2.25 11.06 -20.32
C ASP A 300 2.87 12.39 -19.86
N ALA A 301 4.11 12.34 -19.38
CA ALA A 301 4.90 13.52 -19.02
C ALA A 301 5.58 14.22 -20.23
N GLY A 302 5.38 13.72 -21.45
CA GLY A 302 6.02 14.23 -22.67
C GLY A 302 7.52 13.93 -22.79
N VAL A 303 8.01 12.91 -22.09
CA VAL A 303 9.41 12.47 -22.10
C VAL A 303 9.53 11.15 -22.83
N ALA A 304 10.49 11.05 -23.75
CA ALA A 304 10.73 9.80 -24.47
C ALA A 304 11.32 8.73 -23.53
N PRO A 305 10.73 7.51 -23.49
CA PRO A 305 11.34 6.39 -22.79
C PRO A 305 12.71 6.01 -23.37
N PRO A 306 13.59 5.34 -22.59
CA PRO A 306 14.82 4.77 -23.15
C PRO A 306 14.50 3.61 -24.08
N GLU A 307 15.44 3.30 -25.00
CA GLU A 307 15.35 2.05 -25.76
C GLU A 307 15.71 0.86 -24.85
N HIS A 308 14.76 -0.05 -24.64
CA HIS A 308 15.04 -1.30 -23.94
C HIS A 308 15.71 -2.29 -24.87
N LYS A 309 16.84 -2.84 -24.45
CA LYS A 309 17.39 -4.03 -25.13
C LYS A 309 16.39 -5.16 -24.91
N ALA A 310 15.90 -5.76 -26.01
CA ALA A 310 15.02 -6.92 -25.93
C ALA A 310 15.62 -7.93 -24.94
N ALA A 311 14.83 -8.34 -23.96
CA ALA A 311 15.22 -9.38 -23.02
C ALA A 311 15.62 -10.60 -23.85
N SER A 312 16.85 -11.09 -23.70
CA SER A 312 17.28 -12.32 -24.35
C SER A 312 16.35 -13.44 -23.85
N ALA A 313 15.70 -14.14 -24.78
CA ALA A 313 14.68 -15.17 -24.54
C ALA A 313 15.21 -16.43 -23.82
N ASP A 314 16.31 -16.33 -23.06
CA ASP A 314 17.02 -17.45 -22.40
C ASP A 314 16.84 -17.56 -20.88
N ALA A 315 15.93 -16.79 -20.27
CA ALA A 315 15.56 -17.02 -18.89
C ALA A 315 14.47 -18.11 -18.80
N LYS A 316 14.85 -19.36 -19.09
CA LYS A 316 14.04 -20.54 -18.81
C LYS A 316 13.74 -20.60 -17.33
N ALA A 317 12.46 -20.44 -16.96
CA ALA A 317 12.00 -20.61 -15.60
C ALA A 317 12.51 -21.93 -15.02
N PRO A 318 13.02 -21.98 -13.78
CA PRO A 318 13.40 -23.24 -13.16
C PRO A 318 12.16 -24.11 -13.02
N ALA A 319 12.19 -25.30 -13.64
CA ALA A 319 11.14 -26.30 -13.56
C ALA A 319 10.89 -26.65 -12.08
N ALA A 320 9.64 -26.54 -11.66
CA ALA A 320 9.20 -27.04 -10.36
C ALA A 320 9.46 -28.56 -10.33
N THR A 321 10.34 -28.98 -9.44
CA THR A 321 10.54 -30.40 -9.12
C THR A 321 9.35 -30.90 -8.32
N PRO A 322 8.65 -31.95 -8.73
CA PRO A 322 7.60 -32.54 -7.92
C PRO A 322 8.20 -33.22 -6.70
N SER A 323 7.78 -32.82 -5.51
CA SER A 323 8.08 -33.53 -4.27
C SER A 323 7.39 -34.89 -4.28
N LYS A 324 8.19 -35.95 -4.04
CA LYS A 324 7.70 -37.28 -3.68
C LYS A 324 7.30 -37.30 -2.23
#